data_43bbcb656584179c7d752115f83e99ab
#
_entry.id   43bbcb656584179c7d752115f83e99ab
#
_cell.length_a   1.000
_cell.length_b   1.000
_cell.length_c   1.000
_cell.angle_alpha   90.00
_cell.angle_beta   90.00
_cell.angle_gamma   90.00
#
_symmetry.space_group_name_H-M   'P 1'
#
loop_
_entity.id
_entity.type
_entity.pdbx_description
1 polymer ?
#
loop_
_entity_poly.entity_id
_entity_poly.type
_entity_poly.pdbx_seq_one_letter_code
_entity_poly.pdbx_strand_id
1 'polypeptide(L)'
;MSYIFAGSYENQIRASKKLAVVLPLALAIIFLILYFQFKRVSTTLIVFIGIFVAWSGGFTMLWLYGQDWFLNFGIFGENMREIFQIHQVNLSVAVWVGFLALFGIATDDGVMISTYLEQQFDEDKPKTVQDIREATVQAGTRRIRPAMMTTATTILALMPILTSTGRGADVMIPMAIPSFGGMVFAILTTF
;
A
#
# COMPACT_ATOMS: atom_id res chain seq x y z
N MET A 1 -2.31 5.04 -46.93
CA MET A 1 -2.09 3.84 -46.11
C MET A 1 -2.02 4.28 -44.67
N SER A 2 -3.09 4.06 -43.91
CA SER A 2 -3.13 4.36 -42.45
C SER A 2 -2.60 3.15 -41.71
N TYR A 3 -1.41 3.26 -41.15
CA TYR A 3 -0.87 2.24 -40.23
C TYR A 3 -1.61 2.36 -38.89
N ILE A 4 -2.41 1.37 -38.58
CA ILE A 4 -3.05 1.27 -37.26
C ILE A 4 -2.04 0.59 -36.33
N PHE A 5 -1.34 1.39 -35.52
CA PHE A 5 -0.61 0.87 -34.33
C PHE A 5 -1.61 0.49 -33.25
N ALA A 6 -2.52 -0.41 -33.55
CA ALA A 6 -3.70 -0.69 -32.73
C ALA A 6 -3.43 -1.66 -31.58
N GLY A 7 -2.36 -2.45 -31.60
CA GLY A 7 -2.20 -3.60 -30.71
C GLY A 7 -1.98 -3.23 -29.23
N SER A 8 -0.95 -2.45 -28.91
CA SER A 8 -0.61 -2.17 -27.49
C SER A 8 -1.46 -1.05 -26.89
N TYR A 9 -1.74 0.01 -27.64
CA TYR A 9 -2.55 1.15 -27.16
C TYR A 9 -4.01 0.77 -26.93
N GLU A 10 -4.62 0.00 -27.84
CA GLU A 10 -5.99 -0.50 -27.68
C GLU A 10 -6.11 -1.44 -26.47
N ASN A 11 -5.12 -2.33 -26.31
CA ASN A 11 -5.06 -3.20 -25.13
C ASN A 11 -4.91 -2.41 -23.83
N GLN A 12 -4.12 -1.34 -23.82
CA GLN A 12 -3.96 -0.46 -22.66
C GLN A 12 -5.27 0.25 -22.32
N ILE A 13 -5.98 0.82 -23.31
CA ILE A 13 -7.29 1.44 -23.09
C ILE A 13 -8.31 0.43 -22.56
N ARG A 14 -8.34 -0.76 -23.15
CA ARG A 14 -9.24 -1.84 -22.72
C ARG A 14 -8.95 -2.30 -21.30
N ALA A 15 -7.67 -2.44 -20.95
CA ALA A 15 -7.25 -2.76 -19.59
C ALA A 15 -7.60 -1.65 -18.59
N SER A 16 -7.37 -0.37 -18.92
CA SER A 16 -7.74 0.77 -18.08
C SER A 16 -9.25 0.83 -17.83
N LYS A 17 -10.08 0.59 -18.85
CA LYS A 17 -11.54 0.52 -18.67
C LYS A 17 -11.98 -0.61 -17.75
N LYS A 18 -11.34 -1.79 -17.85
CA LYS A 18 -11.61 -2.90 -16.93
C LYS A 18 -11.20 -2.56 -15.50
N LEU A 19 -10.03 -1.94 -15.31
CA LEU A 19 -9.55 -1.53 -13.99
C LEU A 19 -10.45 -0.48 -13.34
N ALA A 20 -11.00 0.44 -14.12
CA ALA A 20 -11.95 1.44 -13.61
C ALA A 20 -13.23 0.82 -13.00
N VAL A 21 -13.58 -0.40 -13.37
CA VAL A 21 -14.67 -1.16 -12.78
C VAL A 21 -14.18 -2.09 -11.67
N VAL A 22 -13.05 -2.76 -11.87
CA VAL A 22 -12.50 -3.73 -10.92
C VAL A 22 -12.06 -3.05 -9.63
N LEU A 23 -11.49 -1.86 -9.69
CA LEU A 23 -10.97 -1.15 -8.52
C LEU A 23 -12.07 -0.77 -7.51
N PRO A 24 -13.17 -0.07 -7.89
CA PRO A 24 -14.26 0.19 -6.96
C PRO A 24 -14.99 -1.10 -6.53
N LEU A 25 -15.07 -2.11 -7.39
CA LEU A 25 -15.62 -3.41 -7.03
C LEU A 25 -14.79 -4.11 -5.95
N ALA A 26 -13.46 -4.10 -6.10
CA ALA A 26 -12.54 -4.65 -5.10
C ALA A 26 -12.69 -3.92 -3.75
N LEU A 27 -12.73 -2.58 -3.76
CA LEU A 27 -12.95 -1.79 -2.55
C LEU A 27 -14.30 -2.09 -1.90
N ALA A 28 -15.37 -2.26 -2.68
CA ALA A 28 -16.67 -2.63 -2.16
C ALA A 28 -16.67 -4.03 -1.52
N ILE A 29 -15.99 -4.99 -2.14
CA ILE A 29 -15.85 -6.35 -1.60
C ILE A 29 -15.03 -6.32 -0.30
N ILE A 30 -13.92 -5.59 -0.26
CA ILE A 30 -13.11 -5.40 0.94
C ILE A 30 -13.97 -4.79 2.06
N PHE A 31 -14.73 -3.75 1.76
CA PHE A 31 -15.62 -3.13 2.74
C PHE A 31 -16.66 -4.12 3.28
N LEU A 32 -17.27 -4.93 2.43
CA LEU A 32 -18.23 -5.97 2.85
C LEU A 32 -17.57 -7.03 3.74
N ILE A 33 -16.38 -7.52 3.38
CA ILE A 33 -15.65 -8.50 4.18
C ILE A 33 -15.33 -7.91 5.56
N LEU A 34 -14.84 -6.68 5.62
CA LEU A 34 -14.56 -5.98 6.87
C LEU A 34 -15.83 -5.78 7.72
N TYR A 35 -16.94 -5.45 7.09
CA TYR A 35 -18.21 -5.30 7.79
C TYR A 35 -18.69 -6.63 8.39
N PHE A 36 -18.58 -7.73 7.67
CA PHE A 36 -18.93 -9.05 8.21
C PHE A 36 -17.99 -9.49 9.33
N GLN A 37 -16.71 -9.09 9.27
CA GLN A 37 -15.70 -9.39 10.31
C GLN A 37 -16.04 -8.68 11.62
N PHE A 38 -16.22 -7.36 11.58
CA PHE A 38 -16.36 -6.53 12.78
C PHE A 38 -17.82 -6.35 13.23
N LYS A 39 -18.78 -6.58 12.36
CA LYS A 39 -20.23 -6.35 12.61
C LYS A 39 -20.55 -4.93 13.13
N ARG A 40 -19.62 -4.00 13.01
CA ARG A 40 -19.71 -2.59 13.43
C ARG A 40 -19.23 -1.69 12.31
N VAL A 41 -20.10 -0.79 11.85
CA VAL A 41 -19.77 0.14 10.77
C VAL A 41 -18.62 1.08 11.16
N SER A 42 -18.58 1.53 12.41
CA SER A 42 -17.52 2.45 12.88
C SER A 42 -16.12 1.83 12.78
N THR A 43 -15.94 0.60 13.27
CA THR A 43 -14.65 -0.11 13.20
C THR A 43 -14.28 -0.36 11.73
N THR A 44 -15.24 -0.80 10.92
CA THR A 44 -15.03 -1.00 9.48
C THR A 44 -14.57 0.28 8.78
N LEU A 45 -15.17 1.43 9.08
CA LEU A 45 -14.78 2.71 8.50
C LEU A 45 -13.37 3.14 8.93
N ILE A 46 -13.00 2.94 10.19
CA ILE A 46 -11.65 3.26 10.69
C ILE A 46 -10.59 2.47 9.92
N VAL A 47 -10.77 1.14 9.80
CA VAL A 47 -9.87 0.29 9.01
C VAL A 47 -9.84 0.73 7.55
N PHE A 48 -11.00 1.06 6.98
CA PHE A 48 -11.10 1.47 5.59
C PHE A 48 -10.42 2.82 5.29
N ILE A 49 -10.43 3.75 6.25
CA ILE A 49 -9.66 5.00 6.16
C ILE A 49 -8.15 4.73 6.05
N GLY A 50 -7.63 3.71 6.74
CA GLY A 50 -6.24 3.29 6.63
C GLY A 50 -5.81 2.96 5.19
N ILE A 51 -6.73 2.41 4.38
CA ILE A 51 -6.48 2.15 2.94
C ILE A 51 -6.22 3.46 2.19
N PHE A 52 -7.00 4.51 2.45
CA PHE A 52 -6.81 5.82 1.80
C PHE A 52 -5.48 6.47 2.20
N VAL A 53 -5.06 6.28 3.45
CA VAL A 53 -3.75 6.75 3.91
C VAL A 53 -2.62 6.02 3.18
N ALA A 54 -2.68 4.70 3.10
CA ALA A 54 -1.72 3.91 2.33
C ALA A 54 -1.72 4.32 0.84
N TRP A 55 -2.89 4.60 0.30
CA TRP A 55 -3.04 5.07 -1.08
C TRP A 55 -2.36 6.42 -1.32
N SER A 56 -2.51 7.36 -0.38
CA SER A 56 -1.79 8.64 -0.45
C SER A 56 -0.27 8.44 -0.44
N GLY A 57 0.24 7.47 0.33
CA GLY A 57 1.65 7.08 0.34
C GLY A 57 2.14 6.53 -1.00
N GLY A 58 1.31 5.71 -1.65
CA GLY A 58 1.61 5.20 -2.99
C GLY A 58 1.71 6.32 -4.04
N PHE A 59 0.79 7.29 -4.03
CA PHE A 59 0.86 8.46 -4.91
C PHE A 59 2.04 9.37 -4.59
N THR A 60 2.33 9.57 -3.30
CA THR A 60 3.52 10.36 -2.89
C THR A 60 4.80 9.74 -3.41
N MET A 61 4.92 8.42 -3.37
CA MET A 61 6.09 7.71 -3.90
C MET A 61 6.21 7.85 -5.43
N LEU A 62 5.11 7.74 -6.16
CA LEU A 62 5.08 7.98 -7.61
C LEU A 62 5.50 9.41 -7.94
N TRP A 63 5.05 10.39 -7.17
CA TRP A 63 5.46 11.78 -7.33
C TRP A 63 6.95 11.97 -7.05
N LEU A 64 7.49 11.34 -6.00
CA LEU A 64 8.91 11.38 -5.65
C LEU A 64 9.79 10.80 -6.77
N TYR A 65 9.36 9.72 -7.41
CA TYR A 65 10.08 9.16 -8.56
C TYR A 65 10.15 10.09 -9.77
N GLY A 66 9.25 11.06 -9.86
CA GLY A 66 9.28 12.12 -10.86
C GLY A 66 10.20 13.30 -10.52
N GLN A 67 10.77 13.36 -9.30
CA GLN A 67 11.59 14.48 -8.87
C GLN A 67 13.08 14.24 -9.12
N ASP A 68 13.78 15.26 -9.63
CA ASP A 68 15.22 15.15 -9.97
C ASP A 68 16.14 15.08 -8.75
N TRP A 69 15.69 15.56 -7.60
CA TRP A 69 16.46 15.56 -6.35
C TRP A 69 16.30 14.25 -5.55
N PHE A 70 15.27 13.44 -5.86
CA PHE A 70 14.99 12.23 -5.10
C PHE A 70 16.06 11.17 -5.32
N LEU A 71 16.67 10.69 -4.22
CA LEU A 71 17.79 9.74 -4.18
C LEU A 71 18.96 10.09 -5.12
N ASN A 72 19.15 11.38 -5.43
CA ASN A 72 20.26 11.84 -6.26
C ASN A 72 21.52 12.05 -5.41
N PHE A 73 22.04 10.96 -4.84
CA PHE A 73 23.31 10.93 -4.11
C PHE A 73 24.04 9.60 -4.39
N GLY A 74 25.35 9.67 -4.36
CA GLY A 74 26.23 8.51 -4.61
C GLY A 74 26.57 7.77 -3.33
N ILE A 75 26.45 6.45 -3.32
CA ILE A 75 26.96 5.55 -2.29
C ILE A 75 27.87 4.52 -2.97
N PHE A 76 29.10 4.34 -2.46
CA PHE A 76 30.09 3.43 -3.01
C PHE A 76 30.46 3.66 -4.49
N GLY A 77 30.29 4.89 -4.99
CA GLY A 77 30.63 5.24 -6.39
C GLY A 77 29.50 5.10 -7.40
N GLU A 78 28.36 4.55 -6.99
CA GLU A 78 27.15 4.42 -7.82
C GLU A 78 26.08 5.42 -7.38
N ASN A 79 25.34 5.98 -8.34
CA ASN A 79 24.23 6.86 -8.02
C ASN A 79 22.99 6.03 -7.65
N MET A 80 22.42 6.27 -6.46
CA MET A 80 21.24 5.56 -6.00
C MET A 80 20.05 5.71 -6.96
N ARG A 81 19.98 6.84 -7.68
CA ARG A 81 18.96 7.06 -8.70
C ARG A 81 19.05 6.06 -9.86
N GLU A 82 20.26 5.69 -10.27
CA GLU A 82 20.49 4.70 -11.33
C GLU A 82 20.19 3.29 -10.84
N ILE A 83 20.59 2.96 -9.61
CA ILE A 83 20.34 1.65 -9.01
C ILE A 83 18.83 1.37 -8.89
N PHE A 84 18.05 2.35 -8.43
CA PHE A 84 16.61 2.22 -8.27
C PHE A 84 15.82 2.61 -9.53
N GLN A 85 16.49 2.87 -10.66
CA GLN A 85 15.90 3.24 -11.94
C GLN A 85 14.85 4.36 -11.80
N ILE A 86 15.20 5.41 -11.05
CA ILE A 86 14.29 6.50 -10.75
C ILE A 86 14.11 7.37 -11.99
N HIS A 87 12.95 7.25 -12.58
CA HIS A 87 12.47 8.07 -13.69
C HIS A 87 10.98 8.35 -13.53
N GLN A 88 10.48 9.29 -14.29
CA GLN A 88 9.06 9.62 -14.25
C GLN A 88 8.20 8.41 -14.69
N VAL A 89 7.36 7.93 -13.79
CA VAL A 89 6.47 6.80 -14.03
C VAL A 89 5.06 7.31 -14.33
N ASN A 90 4.56 6.99 -15.52
CA ASN A 90 3.20 7.31 -15.89
C ASN A 90 2.19 6.36 -15.20
N LEU A 91 0.99 6.87 -14.94
CA LEU A 91 -0.12 6.07 -14.42
C LEU A 91 -0.55 5.00 -15.44
N SER A 92 0.16 3.90 -15.44
CA SER A 92 -0.08 2.75 -16.31
C SER A 92 -0.97 1.70 -15.61
N VAL A 93 -1.41 0.70 -16.38
CA VAL A 93 -2.13 -0.47 -15.84
C VAL A 93 -1.33 -1.15 -14.73
N ALA A 94 0.00 -1.24 -14.87
CA ALA A 94 0.88 -1.82 -13.87
C ALA A 94 0.83 -1.08 -12.53
N VAL A 95 0.83 0.25 -12.56
CA VAL A 95 0.69 1.09 -11.35
C VAL A 95 -0.63 0.80 -10.63
N TRP A 96 -1.74 0.70 -11.35
CA TRP A 96 -3.05 0.39 -10.76
C TRP A 96 -3.12 -1.01 -10.16
N VAL A 97 -2.45 -1.99 -10.76
CA VAL A 97 -2.30 -3.33 -10.17
C VAL A 97 -1.50 -3.26 -8.88
N GLY A 98 -0.45 -2.42 -8.82
CA GLY A 98 0.29 -2.14 -7.60
C GLY A 98 -0.59 -1.55 -6.48
N PHE A 99 -1.48 -0.62 -6.81
CA PHE A 99 -2.47 -0.11 -5.85
C PHE A 99 -3.46 -1.17 -5.36
N LEU A 100 -3.91 -2.07 -6.24
CA LEU A 100 -4.78 -3.18 -5.82
C LEU A 100 -4.08 -4.10 -4.83
N ALA A 101 -2.81 -4.43 -5.06
CA ALA A 101 -2.01 -5.21 -4.11
C ALA A 101 -1.85 -4.47 -2.77
N LEU A 102 -1.59 -3.15 -2.81
CA LEU A 102 -1.48 -2.31 -1.63
C LEU A 102 -2.76 -2.31 -0.78
N PHE A 103 -3.94 -2.31 -1.40
CA PHE A 103 -5.20 -2.37 -0.66
C PHE A 103 -5.31 -3.63 0.21
N GLY A 104 -4.90 -4.78 -0.31
CA GLY A 104 -4.86 -6.02 0.45
C GLY A 104 -3.95 -5.93 1.67
N ILE A 105 -2.73 -5.43 1.48
CA ILE A 105 -1.73 -5.30 2.54
C ILE A 105 -2.18 -4.29 3.61
N ALA A 106 -2.66 -3.11 3.19
CA ALA A 106 -3.13 -2.09 4.11
C ALA A 106 -4.37 -2.54 4.91
N THR A 107 -5.24 -3.34 4.31
CA THR A 107 -6.39 -3.93 4.99
C THR A 107 -5.96 -4.91 6.06
N ASP A 108 -4.98 -5.77 5.78
CA ASP A 108 -4.49 -6.78 6.71
C ASP A 108 -3.94 -6.14 7.99
N ASP A 109 -3.10 -5.12 7.88
CA ASP A 109 -2.58 -4.37 9.03
C ASP A 109 -3.70 -3.71 9.84
N GLY A 110 -4.67 -3.08 9.19
CA GLY A 110 -5.81 -2.43 9.85
C GLY A 110 -6.72 -3.43 10.57
N VAL A 111 -7.01 -4.57 9.97
CA VAL A 111 -7.81 -5.65 10.58
C VAL A 111 -7.13 -6.18 11.83
N MET A 112 -5.84 -6.44 11.76
CA MET A 112 -5.10 -6.99 12.88
C MET A 112 -5.10 -6.06 14.09
N ILE A 113 -4.86 -4.76 13.88
CA ILE A 113 -4.88 -3.77 14.98
C ILE A 113 -6.28 -3.66 15.57
N SER A 114 -7.30 -3.54 14.74
CA SER A 114 -8.69 -3.44 15.21
C SER A 114 -9.13 -4.67 15.99
N THR A 115 -8.72 -5.86 15.56
CA THR A 115 -9.03 -7.12 16.24
C THR A 115 -8.36 -7.16 17.63
N TYR A 116 -7.09 -6.75 17.74
CA TYR A 116 -6.42 -6.68 19.05
C TYR A 116 -7.05 -5.66 19.97
N LEU A 117 -7.48 -4.51 19.46
CA LEU A 117 -8.21 -3.51 20.24
C LEU A 117 -9.53 -4.06 20.76
N GLU A 118 -10.31 -4.73 19.93
CA GLU A 118 -11.57 -5.34 20.35
C GLU A 118 -11.34 -6.40 21.43
N GLN A 119 -10.35 -7.28 21.25
CA GLN A 119 -10.00 -8.29 22.26
C GLN A 119 -9.59 -7.65 23.60
N GLN A 120 -8.74 -6.62 23.55
CA GLN A 120 -8.30 -5.94 24.78
C GLN A 120 -9.46 -5.23 25.49
N PHE A 121 -10.38 -4.64 24.74
CA PHE A 121 -11.57 -4.01 25.33
C PHE A 121 -12.58 -5.01 25.91
N ASP A 122 -12.68 -6.18 25.32
CA ASP A 122 -13.53 -7.26 25.85
C ASP A 122 -12.94 -7.88 27.12
N GLU A 123 -11.60 -7.95 27.24
CA GLU A 123 -10.90 -8.45 28.43
C GLU A 123 -10.95 -7.44 29.57
N ASP A 124 -10.55 -6.19 29.34
CA ASP A 124 -10.35 -5.16 30.39
C ASP A 124 -11.65 -4.43 30.75
N LYS A 125 -12.67 -4.43 29.87
CA LYS A 125 -13.95 -3.72 30.02
C LYS A 125 -13.78 -2.30 30.58
N PRO A 126 -13.00 -1.45 29.91
CA PRO A 126 -12.62 -0.14 30.41
C PRO A 126 -13.85 0.73 30.68
N LYS A 127 -13.89 1.39 31.84
CA LYS A 127 -15.00 2.24 32.28
C LYS A 127 -14.65 3.72 32.27
N THR A 128 -13.38 4.05 32.39
CA THR A 128 -12.90 5.43 32.39
C THR A 128 -12.12 5.74 31.11
N VAL A 129 -12.02 7.03 30.77
CA VAL A 129 -11.21 7.47 29.61
C VAL A 129 -9.74 7.05 29.77
N GLN A 130 -9.25 6.99 31.00
CA GLN A 130 -7.90 6.58 31.29
C GLN A 130 -7.69 5.09 31.03
N ASP A 131 -8.64 4.23 31.45
CA ASP A 131 -8.61 2.80 31.19
C ASP A 131 -8.64 2.51 29.69
N ILE A 132 -9.46 3.26 28.92
CA ILE A 132 -9.52 3.17 27.45
C ILE A 132 -8.15 3.48 26.83
N ARG A 133 -7.48 4.53 27.31
CA ARG A 133 -6.17 4.93 26.81
C ARG A 133 -5.12 3.86 27.12
N GLU A 134 -5.11 3.32 28.31
CA GLU A 134 -4.17 2.28 28.73
C GLU A 134 -4.39 0.98 27.94
N ALA A 135 -5.63 0.54 27.78
CA ALA A 135 -5.99 -0.62 26.96
C ALA A 135 -5.56 -0.44 25.49
N THR A 136 -5.74 0.76 24.93
CA THR A 136 -5.31 1.07 23.54
C THR A 136 -3.79 1.00 23.41
N VAL A 137 -3.03 1.57 24.35
CA VAL A 137 -1.57 1.52 24.33
C VAL A 137 -1.07 0.09 24.49
N GLN A 138 -1.68 -0.72 25.36
CA GLN A 138 -1.31 -2.11 25.55
C GLN A 138 -1.56 -2.95 24.28
N ALA A 139 -2.73 -2.80 23.66
CA ALA A 139 -3.06 -3.48 22.42
C ALA A 139 -2.07 -3.11 21.29
N GLY A 140 -1.78 -1.80 21.13
CA GLY A 140 -0.81 -1.30 20.16
C GLY A 140 0.59 -1.87 20.40
N THR A 141 1.07 -1.85 21.63
CA THR A 141 2.43 -2.34 21.97
C THR A 141 2.60 -3.83 21.66
N ARG A 142 1.58 -4.66 21.88
CA ARG A 142 1.62 -6.10 21.53
C ARG A 142 1.73 -6.31 20.03
N ARG A 143 1.14 -5.44 19.22
CA ARG A 143 1.08 -5.59 17.75
C ARG A 143 2.27 -4.96 17.02
N ILE A 144 2.92 -3.93 17.57
CA ILE A 144 4.03 -3.20 16.93
C ILE A 144 5.11 -4.16 16.41
N ARG A 145 5.59 -5.10 17.22
CA ARG A 145 6.68 -6.01 16.81
C ARG A 145 6.32 -6.89 15.61
N PRO A 146 5.21 -7.65 15.61
CA PRO A 146 4.82 -8.45 14.44
C PRO A 146 4.58 -7.59 13.19
N ALA A 147 3.90 -6.45 13.32
CA ALA A 147 3.62 -5.56 12.21
C ALA A 147 4.90 -4.99 11.59
N MET A 148 5.84 -4.53 12.40
CA MET A 148 7.15 -4.06 11.93
C MET A 148 7.94 -5.16 11.20
N MET A 149 7.90 -6.40 11.69
CA MET A 149 8.58 -7.52 11.04
C MET A 149 7.97 -7.85 9.67
N THR A 150 6.65 -7.95 9.58
CA THR A 150 5.96 -8.25 8.30
C THR A 150 6.19 -7.16 7.27
N THR A 151 6.06 -5.90 7.67
CA THR A 151 6.24 -4.79 6.74
C THR A 151 7.71 -4.62 6.33
N ALA A 152 8.65 -4.77 7.26
CA ALA A 152 10.07 -4.75 6.93
C ALA A 152 10.47 -5.87 5.95
N THR A 153 9.98 -7.10 6.17
CA THR A 153 10.22 -8.21 5.23
C THR A 153 9.62 -7.96 3.86
N THR A 154 8.42 -7.39 3.79
CA THR A 154 7.77 -7.07 2.50
C THR A 154 8.51 -5.95 1.77
N ILE A 155 8.94 -4.90 2.47
CA ILE A 155 9.76 -3.82 1.92
C ILE A 155 11.07 -4.37 1.38
N LEU A 156 11.77 -5.22 2.15
CA LEU A 156 13.01 -5.86 1.70
C LEU A 156 12.79 -6.78 0.50
N ALA A 157 11.66 -7.49 0.43
CA ALA A 157 11.30 -8.33 -0.71
C ALA A 157 11.03 -7.52 -1.99
N LEU A 158 10.58 -6.27 -1.88
CA LEU A 158 10.38 -5.38 -3.02
C LEU A 158 11.69 -4.73 -3.53
N MET A 159 12.75 -4.66 -2.71
CA MET A 159 14.03 -4.06 -3.10
C MET A 159 14.64 -4.68 -4.38
N PRO A 160 14.72 -6.00 -4.53
CA PRO A 160 15.24 -6.62 -5.76
C PRO A 160 14.39 -6.29 -6.99
N ILE A 161 13.08 -6.08 -6.81
CA ILE A 161 12.17 -5.70 -7.90
C ILE A 161 12.46 -4.27 -8.36
N LEU A 162 12.61 -3.34 -7.41
CA LEU A 162 12.89 -1.93 -7.70
C LEU A 162 14.27 -1.70 -8.32
N THR A 163 15.21 -2.63 -8.11
CA THR A 163 16.57 -2.57 -8.69
C THR A 163 16.74 -3.48 -9.90
N SER A 164 15.68 -4.13 -10.38
CA SER A 164 15.77 -5.07 -11.49
C SER A 164 16.00 -4.36 -12.83
N THR A 165 16.95 -4.89 -13.64
CA THR A 165 17.25 -4.39 -14.99
C THR A 165 16.88 -5.37 -16.10
N GLY A 166 16.22 -6.49 -15.72
CA GLY A 166 15.91 -7.58 -16.61
C GLY A 166 14.65 -7.35 -17.49
N ARG A 167 14.36 -8.32 -18.36
CA ARG A 167 13.13 -8.32 -19.14
C ARG A 167 11.91 -8.34 -18.21
N GLY A 168 10.99 -7.41 -18.39
CA GLY A 168 9.80 -7.25 -17.55
C GLY A 168 9.96 -6.22 -16.43
N ALA A 169 11.14 -5.66 -16.21
CA ALA A 169 11.35 -4.55 -15.26
C ALA A 169 10.40 -3.38 -15.53
N ASP A 170 10.15 -3.07 -16.81
CA ASP A 170 9.22 -2.02 -17.26
C ASP A 170 7.78 -2.17 -16.73
N VAL A 171 7.38 -3.37 -16.33
CA VAL A 171 6.06 -3.66 -15.74
C VAL A 171 6.16 -3.85 -14.24
N MET A 172 7.21 -4.53 -13.77
CA MET A 172 7.36 -4.88 -12.35
C MET A 172 7.69 -3.67 -11.48
N ILE A 173 8.57 -2.77 -11.95
CA ILE A 173 8.96 -1.57 -11.20
C ILE A 173 7.76 -0.63 -10.99
N PRO A 174 6.99 -0.21 -12.02
CA PRO A 174 5.81 0.62 -11.82
C PRO A 174 4.75 0.00 -10.90
N MET A 175 4.66 -1.33 -10.84
CA MET A 175 3.76 -2.05 -9.95
C MET A 175 4.26 -2.04 -8.50
N ALA A 176 5.57 -2.12 -8.30
CA ALA A 176 6.18 -2.18 -6.96
C ALA A 176 6.21 -0.80 -6.27
N ILE A 177 6.35 0.31 -7.01
CA ILE A 177 6.46 1.66 -6.46
C ILE A 177 5.28 2.05 -5.56
N PRO A 178 4.01 1.94 -5.98
CA PRO A 178 2.87 2.27 -5.12
C PRO A 178 2.80 1.39 -3.87
N SER A 179 3.09 0.11 -4.02
CA SER A 179 3.07 -0.84 -2.91
C SER A 179 4.14 -0.50 -1.89
N PHE A 180 5.37 -0.21 -2.33
CA PHE A 180 6.47 0.22 -1.47
C PHE A 180 6.14 1.52 -0.73
N GLY A 181 5.73 2.57 -1.46
CA GLY A 181 5.40 3.87 -0.89
C GLY A 181 4.23 3.79 0.09
N GLY A 182 3.18 3.06 -0.29
CA GLY A 182 2.01 2.88 0.56
C GLY A 182 2.33 2.16 1.87
N MET A 183 3.18 1.13 1.84
CA MET A 183 3.62 0.43 3.06
C MET A 183 4.46 1.31 3.98
N VAL A 184 5.39 2.10 3.43
CA VAL A 184 6.19 3.05 4.24
C VAL A 184 5.27 4.05 4.95
N PHE A 185 4.27 4.60 4.25
CA PHE A 185 3.30 5.50 4.86
C PHE A 185 2.35 4.80 5.83
N ALA A 186 1.92 3.59 5.53
CA ALA A 186 1.09 2.80 6.43
C ALA A 186 1.77 2.57 7.79
N ILE A 187 3.05 2.21 7.80
CA ILE A 187 3.83 2.11 9.05
C ILE A 187 3.79 3.42 9.83
N LEU A 188 4.11 4.54 9.17
CA LEU A 188 4.20 5.85 9.84
C LEU A 188 2.87 6.31 10.44
N THR A 189 1.75 5.88 9.89
CA THR A 189 0.41 6.29 10.34
C THR A 189 -0.26 5.29 11.27
N THR A 190 0.22 4.05 11.29
CA THR A 190 -0.32 2.99 12.15
C THR A 190 0.28 3.05 13.55
N PHE A 191 1.44 3.68 13.69
CA PHE A 191 2.16 3.87 14.96
C PHE A 191 2.23 5.33 15.40
#